data_f5585f8c14d189e60744102179940fce
#
_entry.id   f5585f8c14d189e60744102179940fce
#
_cell.length_a   1.000
_cell.length_b   1.000
_cell.length_c   1.000
_cell.angle_alpha   90.00
_cell.angle_beta   90.00
_cell.angle_gamma   90.00
#
_symmetry.space_group_name_H-M   'P 1'
#
loop_
_entity.id
_entity.type
_entity.pdbx_description
1 polymer ?
#
loop_
_entity_poly.entity_id
_entity_poly.type
_entity_poly.pdbx_seq_one_letter_code
_entity_poly.pdbx_strand_id
1 'polypeptide(L)'
;MTTKVYIEFGKLARKKQIRPEKDHFIWMLLAGRGFGKTFTGAYNTVLYALRNPGVNCAVVAPTHGDLRRVCFSAMTQIIPDECLLQDGKQAGYASTVSEIRLHNGSKIIGFAAAEPDRLRGPQFHHAWCDELASWRYPEAFDQLMFGLRLGKDPKCVIQPHQNPQNL
;
A
#
# COMPACT_ATOMS: atom_id res chain seq x y z
N MET A 1 17.43 5.08 -12.54
CA MET A 1 16.16 4.61 -13.13
C MET A 1 14.96 4.83 -12.22
N THR A 2 15.05 4.57 -10.95
CA THR A 2 13.99 4.84 -9.95
C THR A 2 13.49 6.30 -9.98
N THR A 3 14.37 7.23 -10.29
CA THR A 3 14.09 8.68 -10.39
C THR A 3 13.05 9.05 -11.47
N LYS A 4 12.93 8.25 -12.53
CA LYS A 4 12.06 8.58 -13.68
C LYS A 4 10.57 8.39 -13.38
N VAL A 5 10.22 7.31 -12.66
CA VAL A 5 8.84 7.04 -12.21
C VAL A 5 8.37 8.10 -11.21
N TYR A 6 9.28 8.62 -10.41
CA TYR A 6 9.04 9.68 -9.44
C TYR A 6 8.64 11.01 -10.05
N ILE A 7 9.35 11.38 -11.11
CA ILE A 7 9.16 12.67 -11.75
C ILE A 7 7.82 12.72 -12.49
N GLU A 8 7.39 11.61 -13.07
CA GLU A 8 6.15 11.57 -13.85
C GLU A 8 4.90 11.69 -12.98
N PHE A 9 4.80 10.95 -11.87
CA PHE A 9 3.64 11.09 -11.00
C PHE A 9 3.57 12.46 -10.31
N GLY A 10 4.68 12.97 -9.81
CA GLY A 10 4.73 14.29 -9.18
C GLY A 10 4.30 15.42 -10.14
N LYS A 11 4.48 15.24 -11.45
CA LYS A 11 3.98 16.17 -12.47
C LYS A 11 2.50 16.02 -12.79
N LEU A 12 1.97 14.80 -12.65
CA LEU A 12 0.59 14.46 -13.00
C LEU A 12 -0.34 14.49 -11.77
N ALA A 13 0.21 14.32 -10.57
CA ALA A 13 -0.55 14.29 -9.34
C ALA A 13 -1.15 15.65 -8.99
N ARG A 14 -2.40 15.64 -8.56
CA ARG A 14 -3.02 16.83 -7.96
C ARG A 14 -2.37 17.10 -6.60
N LYS A 15 -2.31 18.35 -6.15
CA LYS A 15 -1.75 18.73 -4.83
C LYS A 15 -2.25 17.85 -3.68
N LYS A 16 -3.53 17.48 -3.69
CA LYS A 16 -4.16 16.61 -2.66
C LYS A 16 -3.75 15.13 -2.75
N GLN A 17 -3.09 14.71 -3.82
CA GLN A 17 -2.54 13.35 -3.99
C GLN A 17 -1.07 13.26 -3.58
N ILE A 18 -0.44 14.41 -3.33
CA ILE A 18 0.94 14.49 -2.85
C ILE A 18 0.90 14.37 -1.33
N ARG A 19 1.76 13.49 -0.80
CA ARG A 19 1.88 13.30 0.65
C ARG A 19 2.21 14.63 1.33
N PRO A 20 1.54 15.00 2.44
CA PRO A 20 1.86 16.21 3.19
C PRO A 20 3.30 16.19 3.70
N GLU A 21 3.98 17.33 3.61
CA GLU A 21 5.33 17.51 4.17
C GLU A 21 5.33 17.53 5.70
N LYS A 22 4.22 18.02 6.29
CA LYS A 22 4.06 18.05 7.74
C LYS A 22 4.09 16.64 8.32
N ASP A 23 4.77 16.45 9.42
CA ASP A 23 4.84 15.17 10.11
C ASP A 23 3.45 14.63 10.48
N HIS A 24 3.23 13.34 10.21
CA HIS A 24 1.97 12.63 10.45
C HIS A 24 2.24 11.13 10.52
N PHE A 25 1.50 10.43 11.36
CA PHE A 25 1.47 8.97 11.39
C PHE A 25 0.46 8.41 10.40
N ILE A 26 -0.73 8.99 10.33
CA ILE A 26 -1.80 8.61 9.41
C ILE A 26 -2.07 9.74 8.42
N TRP A 27 -2.10 9.39 7.13
CA TRP A 27 -2.59 10.25 6.06
C TRP A 27 -3.88 9.69 5.50
N MET A 28 -4.99 10.40 5.74
CA MET A 28 -6.31 9.99 5.27
C MET A 28 -6.70 10.73 3.99
N LEU A 29 -7.00 9.97 2.93
CA LEU A 29 -7.44 10.48 1.64
C LEU A 29 -8.96 10.48 1.55
N LEU A 30 -9.59 11.57 1.95
CA LEU A 30 -11.03 11.79 1.83
C LEU A 30 -11.34 12.39 0.46
N ALA A 31 -11.83 11.57 -0.47
CA ALA A 31 -12.14 12.02 -1.83
C ALA A 31 -13.20 11.13 -2.49
N GLY A 32 -13.99 11.72 -3.38
CA GLY A 32 -15.02 11.04 -4.16
C GLY A 32 -14.46 10.03 -5.17
N ARG A 33 -15.35 9.40 -5.93
CA ARG A 33 -14.99 8.52 -7.05
C ARG A 33 -14.22 9.31 -8.12
N GLY A 34 -13.32 8.63 -8.83
CA GLY A 34 -12.51 9.25 -9.90
C GLY A 34 -11.37 10.14 -9.41
N PHE A 35 -11.17 10.31 -8.10
CA PHE A 35 -10.05 11.09 -7.57
C PHE A 35 -8.68 10.42 -7.77
N GLY A 36 -8.64 9.11 -8.05
CA GLY A 36 -7.40 8.33 -8.14
C GLY A 36 -6.85 7.90 -6.78
N LYS A 37 -7.71 7.65 -5.79
CA LYS A 37 -7.30 7.22 -4.45
C LYS A 37 -6.43 5.96 -4.49
N THR A 38 -6.90 4.92 -5.16
CA THR A 38 -6.18 3.65 -5.29
C THR A 38 -4.78 3.85 -5.88
N PHE A 39 -4.69 4.65 -6.95
CA PHE A 39 -3.39 4.94 -7.55
C PHE A 39 -2.48 5.73 -6.60
N THR A 40 -3.04 6.66 -5.85
CA THR A 40 -2.29 7.43 -4.84
C THR A 40 -1.74 6.52 -3.73
N GLY A 41 -2.56 5.60 -3.21
CA GLY A 41 -2.13 4.61 -2.21
C GLY A 41 -1.05 3.67 -2.75
N ALA A 42 -1.27 3.11 -3.94
CA ALA A 42 -0.31 2.24 -4.62
C ALA A 42 1.03 2.96 -4.85
N TYR A 43 0.97 4.17 -5.38
CA TYR A 43 2.16 4.98 -5.66
C TYR A 43 2.96 5.28 -4.39
N ASN A 44 2.30 5.75 -3.32
CA ASN A 44 3.00 6.08 -2.07
C ASN A 44 3.64 4.84 -1.43
N THR A 45 2.98 3.68 -1.51
CA THR A 45 3.50 2.42 -0.98
C THR A 45 4.71 1.94 -1.77
N VAL A 46 4.61 1.91 -3.09
CA VAL A 46 5.71 1.53 -3.99
C VAL A 46 6.89 2.48 -3.80
N LEU A 47 6.60 3.78 -3.76
CA LEU A 47 7.60 4.81 -3.55
C LEU A 47 8.36 4.62 -2.25
N TYR A 48 7.65 4.37 -1.15
CA TYR A 48 8.24 4.12 0.15
C TYR A 48 9.15 2.88 0.11
N ALA A 49 8.68 1.79 -0.48
CA ALA A 49 9.44 0.55 -0.58
C ALA A 49 10.70 0.69 -1.46
N LEU A 50 10.63 1.46 -2.54
CA LEU A 50 11.79 1.70 -3.42
C LEU A 50 12.85 2.61 -2.78
N ARG A 51 12.41 3.60 -2.00
CA ARG A 51 13.32 4.57 -1.34
C ARG A 51 14.01 4.02 -0.10
N ASN A 52 13.40 3.03 0.55
CA ASN A 52 13.86 2.53 1.82
C ASN A 52 14.21 1.04 1.69
N PRO A 53 15.48 0.67 1.50
CA PRO A 53 15.88 -0.72 1.35
C PRO A 53 15.52 -1.58 2.57
N GLY A 54 15.07 -2.81 2.33
CA GLY A 54 14.84 -3.81 3.37
C GLY A 54 13.57 -3.58 4.22
N VAL A 55 12.63 -2.73 3.77
CA VAL A 55 11.40 -2.47 4.51
C VAL A 55 10.30 -3.47 4.19
N ASN A 56 9.41 -3.66 5.15
CA ASN A 56 8.15 -4.40 4.98
C ASN A 56 6.99 -3.40 4.92
N CYS A 57 6.22 -3.45 3.83
CA CYS A 57 5.02 -2.67 3.65
C CYS A 57 3.80 -3.58 3.66
N ALA A 58 2.74 -3.21 4.38
CA ALA A 58 1.46 -3.89 4.34
C ALA A 58 0.51 -3.18 3.36
N VAL A 59 -0.25 -3.97 2.62
CA VAL A 59 -1.41 -3.49 1.85
C VAL A 59 -2.62 -4.30 2.29
N VAL A 60 -3.65 -3.62 2.78
CA VAL A 60 -4.85 -4.28 3.28
C VAL A 60 -6.05 -3.80 2.49
N ALA A 61 -6.79 -4.74 1.91
CA ALA A 61 -8.03 -4.50 1.17
C ALA A 61 -9.19 -5.31 1.80
N PRO A 62 -10.45 -5.00 1.49
CA PRO A 62 -11.59 -5.70 2.09
C PRO A 62 -11.53 -7.22 1.90
N THR A 63 -11.20 -7.66 0.69
CA THR A 63 -11.13 -9.09 0.31
C THR A 63 -9.84 -9.41 -0.47
N HIS A 64 -9.50 -10.69 -0.57
CA HIS A 64 -8.42 -11.15 -1.45
C HIS A 64 -8.66 -10.80 -2.93
N GLY A 65 -9.92 -10.80 -3.37
CA GLY A 65 -10.29 -10.40 -4.72
C GLY A 65 -9.96 -8.93 -4.99
N ASP A 66 -10.31 -8.05 -4.06
CA ASP A 66 -10.02 -6.61 -4.17
C ASP A 66 -8.51 -6.35 -4.09
N LEU A 67 -7.84 -7.03 -3.17
CA LEU A 67 -6.39 -6.96 -3.03
C LEU A 67 -5.67 -7.22 -4.36
N ARG A 68 -6.00 -8.33 -5.04
CA ARG A 68 -5.36 -8.72 -6.30
C ARG A 68 -5.76 -7.83 -7.47
N ARG A 69 -7.08 -7.64 -7.67
CA ARG A 69 -7.62 -6.94 -8.85
C ARG A 69 -7.42 -5.43 -8.80
N VAL A 70 -7.36 -4.86 -7.60
CA VAL A 70 -7.28 -3.41 -7.40
C VAL A 70 -5.88 -3.02 -6.94
N CYS A 71 -5.49 -3.44 -5.74
CA CYS A 71 -4.25 -2.94 -5.13
C CYS A 71 -2.99 -3.44 -5.85
N PHE A 72 -2.86 -4.75 -6.04
CA PHE A 72 -1.68 -5.32 -6.70
C PHE A 72 -1.63 -4.98 -8.18
N SER A 73 -2.77 -4.96 -8.87
CA SER A 73 -2.83 -4.50 -10.26
C SER A 73 -2.33 -3.07 -10.42
N ALA A 74 -2.71 -2.16 -9.52
CA ALA A 74 -2.23 -0.79 -9.55
C ALA A 74 -0.73 -0.69 -9.25
N MET A 75 -0.22 -1.44 -8.28
CA MET A 75 1.21 -1.42 -7.92
C MET A 75 2.10 -1.99 -9.02
N THR A 76 1.71 -3.09 -9.65
CA THR A 76 2.49 -3.72 -10.73
C THR A 76 2.59 -2.85 -11.98
N GLN A 77 1.64 -1.95 -12.21
CA GLN A 77 1.72 -0.94 -13.29
C GLN A 77 2.72 0.19 -12.98
N ILE A 78 3.04 0.40 -11.71
CA ILE A 78 3.93 1.48 -11.26
C ILE A 78 5.37 1.00 -11.12
N ILE A 79 5.56 -0.24 -10.65
CA ILE A 79 6.90 -0.79 -10.36
C ILE A 79 7.59 -1.14 -11.70
N PRO A 80 8.78 -0.58 -11.98
CA PRO A 80 9.57 -1.00 -13.12
C PRO A 80 10.01 -2.47 -12.97
N ASP A 81 9.97 -3.24 -14.05
CA ASP A 81 10.33 -4.66 -14.05
C ASP A 81 11.74 -4.92 -13.50
N GLU A 82 12.67 -4.00 -13.78
CA GLU A 82 14.04 -4.07 -13.27
C GLU A 82 14.15 -3.90 -11.75
N CYS A 83 13.12 -3.37 -11.09
CA CYS A 83 13.08 -3.24 -9.64
C CYS A 83 12.54 -4.49 -8.94
N LEU A 84 11.90 -5.40 -9.68
CA LEU A 84 11.39 -6.65 -9.15
C LEU A 84 12.52 -7.65 -8.95
N LEU A 85 12.50 -8.37 -7.84
CA LEU A 85 13.45 -9.45 -7.59
C LEU A 85 13.26 -10.56 -8.62
N GLN A 86 14.25 -10.73 -9.48
CA GLN A 86 14.33 -11.76 -10.52
C GLN A 86 15.12 -12.96 -9.98
N ASP A 87 14.49 -13.75 -9.14
CA ASP A 87 15.15 -14.92 -8.53
C ASP A 87 14.47 -16.22 -9.01
N GLY A 88 14.90 -16.73 -10.15
CA GLY A 88 14.63 -18.03 -10.75
C GLY A 88 13.25 -18.69 -10.52
N LYS A 89 12.94 -19.07 -9.31
CA LYS A 89 11.68 -19.70 -8.90
C LYS A 89 10.74 -18.76 -8.14
N GLN A 90 11.18 -17.55 -7.81
CA GLN A 90 10.40 -16.57 -7.07
C GLN A 90 10.39 -15.27 -7.86
N ALA A 91 9.49 -15.22 -8.86
CA ALA A 91 9.22 -13.96 -9.53
C ALA A 91 8.94 -12.86 -8.50
N GLY A 92 9.37 -11.64 -8.78
CA GLY A 92 9.19 -10.50 -7.87
C GLY A 92 7.75 -10.22 -7.47
N TYR A 93 6.78 -10.84 -8.17
CA TYR A 93 5.38 -10.87 -7.80
C TYR A 93 4.87 -12.30 -7.70
N ALA A 94 4.49 -12.72 -6.50
CA ALA A 94 3.87 -14.01 -6.23
C ALA A 94 2.37 -13.82 -5.94
N SER A 95 1.53 -14.07 -6.93
CA SER A 95 0.07 -13.91 -6.80
C SER A 95 -0.57 -14.86 -5.79
N THR A 96 0.04 -16.03 -5.57
CA THR A 96 -0.44 -17.04 -4.63
C THR A 96 -0.28 -16.61 -3.17
N VAL A 97 0.74 -15.81 -2.86
CA VAL A 97 1.03 -15.30 -1.51
C VAL A 97 0.76 -13.80 -1.35
N SER A 98 0.26 -13.15 -2.41
CA SER A 98 0.00 -11.70 -2.42
C SER A 98 1.20 -10.89 -1.91
N GLU A 99 2.38 -11.14 -2.51
CA GLU A 99 3.63 -10.49 -2.10
C GLU A 99 4.41 -9.99 -3.32
N ILE A 100 4.93 -8.76 -3.23
CA ILE A 100 5.90 -8.19 -4.17
C ILE A 100 7.24 -8.09 -3.47
N ARG A 101 8.28 -8.59 -4.09
CA ARG A 101 9.67 -8.51 -3.62
C ARG A 101 10.48 -7.62 -4.54
N LEU A 102 11.23 -6.70 -3.95
CA LEU A 102 12.07 -5.77 -4.68
C LEU A 102 13.55 -6.12 -4.54
N HIS A 103 14.34 -5.75 -5.54
CA HIS A 103 15.80 -5.97 -5.54
C HIS A 103 16.53 -5.35 -4.35
N ASN A 104 15.99 -4.27 -3.79
CA ASN A 104 16.56 -3.61 -2.63
C ASN A 104 16.27 -4.33 -1.29
N GLY A 105 15.66 -5.53 -1.35
CA GLY A 105 15.29 -6.33 -0.17
C GLY A 105 13.96 -5.98 0.45
N SER A 106 13.27 -4.95 -0.05
CA SER A 106 11.94 -4.56 0.46
C SER A 106 10.85 -5.51 -0.03
N LYS A 107 9.80 -5.63 0.78
CA LYS A 107 8.61 -6.45 0.49
C LYS A 107 7.34 -5.64 0.65
N ILE A 108 6.39 -5.87 -0.24
CA ILE A 108 5.02 -5.37 -0.13
C ILE A 108 4.11 -6.59 0.00
N ILE A 109 3.47 -6.72 1.16
CA ILE A 109 2.70 -7.91 1.54
C ILE A 109 1.23 -7.54 1.64
N GLY A 110 0.38 -8.29 0.97
CA GLY A 110 -1.04 -8.07 0.92
C GLY A 110 -1.82 -8.91 1.92
N PHE A 111 -2.83 -8.29 2.52
CA PHE A 111 -3.74 -8.92 3.47
C PHE A 111 -5.19 -8.60 3.13
N ALA A 112 -6.09 -9.55 3.36
CA ALA A 112 -7.52 -9.31 3.34
C ALA A 112 -8.01 -8.95 4.75
N ALA A 113 -8.73 -7.86 4.89
CA ALA A 113 -9.34 -7.46 6.17
C ALA A 113 -10.39 -8.48 6.65
N ALA A 114 -10.89 -9.33 5.76
CA ALA A 114 -11.75 -10.46 6.10
C ALA A 114 -11.04 -11.54 6.94
N GLU A 115 -9.69 -11.51 7.01
CA GLU A 115 -8.87 -12.47 7.77
C GLU A 115 -7.96 -11.72 8.78
N PRO A 116 -8.50 -11.12 9.85
CA PRO A 116 -7.73 -10.27 10.79
C PRO A 116 -6.57 -11.00 11.45
N ASP A 117 -6.70 -12.31 11.66
CA ASP A 117 -5.66 -13.11 12.32
C ASP A 117 -4.34 -13.18 11.54
N ARG A 118 -4.39 -13.00 10.23
CA ARG A 118 -3.18 -12.94 9.40
C ARG A 118 -2.33 -11.68 9.62
N LEU A 119 -2.91 -10.64 10.19
CA LEU A 119 -2.22 -9.41 10.57
C LEU A 119 -1.55 -9.51 11.95
N ARG A 120 -1.82 -10.59 12.70
CA ARG A 120 -1.15 -10.85 13.98
C ARG A 120 0.27 -11.39 13.73
N GLY A 121 1.24 -10.74 14.34
CA GLY A 121 2.64 -11.16 14.29
C GLY A 121 3.51 -10.43 13.28
N PRO A 122 3.14 -10.26 11.99
CA PRO A 122 3.92 -9.46 11.08
C PRO A 122 4.14 -8.02 11.55
N GLN A 123 5.30 -7.45 11.20
CA GLN A 123 5.65 -6.08 11.55
C GLN A 123 6.00 -5.28 10.30
N PHE A 124 5.58 -4.02 10.28
CA PHE A 124 5.64 -3.17 9.11
C PHE A 124 6.25 -1.80 9.38
N HIS A 125 6.84 -1.22 8.34
CA HIS A 125 7.35 0.15 8.30
C HIS A 125 6.33 1.11 7.67
N HIS A 126 5.49 0.59 6.78
CA HIS A 126 4.47 1.35 6.05
C HIS A 126 3.23 0.49 5.85
N ALA A 127 2.06 1.12 5.84
CA ALA A 127 0.80 0.45 5.54
C ALA A 127 -0.08 1.30 4.61
N TRP A 128 -0.81 0.61 3.73
CA TRP A 128 -1.89 1.18 2.94
C TRP A 128 -3.17 0.41 3.21
N CYS A 129 -4.20 1.12 3.69
CA CYS A 129 -5.54 0.60 3.92
C CYS A 129 -6.47 1.07 2.81
N ASP A 130 -6.83 0.16 1.91
CA ASP A 130 -7.77 0.44 0.83
C ASP A 130 -9.20 0.18 1.29
N GLU A 131 -10.10 1.11 1.00
CA GLU A 131 -11.53 1.06 1.35
C GLU A 131 -11.84 0.65 2.80
N LEU A 132 -11.13 1.24 3.77
CA LEU A 132 -11.22 0.92 5.20
C LEU A 132 -12.66 0.83 5.72
N ALA A 133 -13.56 1.72 5.29
CA ALA A 133 -14.95 1.72 5.73
C ALA A 133 -15.77 0.52 5.24
N SER A 134 -15.24 -0.24 4.27
CA SER A 134 -15.86 -1.48 3.76
C SER A 134 -15.35 -2.74 4.46
N TRP A 135 -14.43 -2.61 5.44
CA TRP A 135 -13.90 -3.75 6.15
C TRP A 135 -14.95 -4.32 7.10
N ARG A 136 -15.16 -5.62 6.99
CA ARG A 136 -16.15 -6.34 7.80
C ARG A 136 -15.77 -6.40 9.28
N TYR A 137 -14.46 -6.49 9.56
CA TYR A 137 -13.93 -6.68 10.90
C TYR A 137 -13.01 -5.51 11.29
N PRO A 138 -13.44 -4.63 12.21
CA PRO A 138 -12.61 -3.52 12.70
C PRO A 138 -11.29 -3.99 13.32
N GLU A 139 -11.26 -5.20 13.87
CA GLU A 139 -10.07 -5.83 14.47
C GLU A 139 -8.90 -5.92 13.49
N ALA A 140 -9.17 -6.00 12.19
CA ALA A 140 -8.12 -6.00 11.18
C ALA A 140 -7.29 -4.70 11.21
N PHE A 141 -7.95 -3.56 11.44
CA PHE A 141 -7.26 -2.28 11.59
C PHE A 141 -6.43 -2.23 12.87
N ASP A 142 -6.97 -2.69 14.00
CA ASP A 142 -6.23 -2.72 15.26
C ASP A 142 -4.99 -3.61 15.16
N GLN A 143 -5.11 -4.80 14.58
CA GLN A 143 -3.97 -5.71 14.37
C GLN A 143 -2.90 -5.10 13.45
N LEU A 144 -3.33 -4.41 12.38
CA LEU A 144 -2.41 -3.69 11.51
C LEU A 144 -1.65 -2.59 12.27
N MET A 145 -2.36 -1.79 13.07
CA MET A 145 -1.75 -0.72 13.86
C MET A 145 -0.76 -1.24 14.89
N PHE A 146 -1.02 -2.37 15.53
CA PHE A 146 -0.06 -3.03 16.42
C PHE A 146 1.20 -3.50 15.68
N GLY A 147 1.06 -3.94 14.42
CA GLY A 147 2.17 -4.35 13.57
C GLY A 147 2.96 -3.19 12.96
N LEU A 148 2.36 -2.01 12.82
CA LEU A 148 2.96 -0.84 12.17
C LEU A 148 3.88 -0.08 13.14
N ARG A 149 5.05 -0.65 13.43
CA ARG A 149 5.98 -0.17 14.46
C ARG A 149 7.46 -0.26 14.08
N LEU A 150 7.78 -0.68 12.86
CA LEU A 150 9.17 -0.77 12.42
C LEU A 150 9.68 0.58 11.90
N GLY A 151 10.99 0.81 12.09
CA GLY A 151 11.64 2.04 11.69
C GLY A 151 11.42 3.19 12.70
N LYS A 152 12.00 4.34 12.38
CA LYS A 152 11.90 5.53 13.24
C LYS A 152 10.58 6.28 13.07
N ASP A 153 9.91 6.09 11.94
CA ASP A 153 8.75 6.87 11.53
C ASP A 153 7.80 6.04 10.66
N PRO A 154 7.11 5.05 11.24
CA PRO A 154 6.12 4.26 10.51
C PRO A 154 4.96 5.13 10.04
N LYS A 155 4.46 4.89 8.83
CA LYS A 155 3.41 5.69 8.19
C LYS A 155 2.27 4.81 7.68
N CYS A 156 1.06 5.34 7.78
CA CYS A 156 -0.15 4.73 7.25
C CYS A 156 -0.88 5.66 6.28
N VAL A 157 -1.29 5.11 5.12
CA VAL A 157 -2.19 5.76 4.18
C VAL A 157 -3.55 5.08 4.25
N ILE A 158 -4.59 5.83 4.54
CA ILE A 158 -5.96 5.32 4.66
C ILE A 158 -6.82 5.90 3.55
N GLN A 159 -7.56 5.03 2.88
CA GLN A 159 -8.56 5.37 1.88
C GLN A 159 -9.92 4.83 2.33
N PRO A 160 -10.73 5.63 3.01
CA PRO A 160 -12.08 5.21 3.36
C PRO A 160 -12.96 5.17 2.11
N HIS A 161 -13.84 4.18 2.05
CA HIS A 161 -14.89 4.15 1.06
C HIS A 161 -15.87 5.29 1.34
N GLN A 162 -16.08 6.18 0.38
CA GLN A 162 -17.18 7.15 0.46
C GLN A 162 -18.39 6.59 -0.27
N ASN A 163 -19.39 6.18 0.48
CA ASN A 163 -20.72 5.99 -0.06
C ASN A 163 -21.37 7.39 -0.18
N PRO A 164 -21.72 7.87 -1.39
CA PRO A 164 -22.32 9.19 -1.58
C PRO A 164 -23.68 9.37 -0.87
N GLN A 165 -24.26 8.28 -0.37
CA GLN A 165 -25.57 8.29 0.32
C GLN A 165 -25.48 8.60 1.82
N ASN A 166 -24.27 8.74 2.37
CA ASN A 166 -24.05 9.00 3.81
C ASN A 166 -23.41 10.38 4.09
N LEU A 167 -23.58 11.33 3.17
CA LEU A 167 -23.22 12.73 3.36
C LEU A 167 -24.49 13.57 3.50
#